data_722cf2813c3874e2a05724d4dd632b92
#
_entry.id   722cf2813c3874e2a05724d4dd632b92
#
_cell.length_a   1.000
_cell.length_b   1.000
_cell.length_c   1.000
_cell.angle_alpha   90.00
_cell.angle_beta   90.00
_cell.angle_gamma   90.00
#
_symmetry.space_group_name_H-M   'P 1'
#
loop_
_entity.id
_entity.type
_entity.pdbx_description
1 polymer ?
#
loop_
_entity_poly.entity_id
_entity_poly.type
_entity_poly.pdbx_seq_one_letter_code
_entity_poly.pdbx_strand_id
1 'polypeptide(L)'
;MLDQEQELRFSKARRGAIAREFAHLNPEQQRAVLATEGPLLLLAGAGSGKTTVLIHRIANLMKYGRGSDSPEVPERVTEDDLRFLEEYAASGAGDRARQEALCRLEPAAPWTILAITFTNKAAGELKERLERMLGPRARDIWASTFHSACVRILRRDIDKLGFPSSFTIYDTDDSLRVMKDCIKELGFDDKQFPPRSVLS
;
A
#
# COMPACT_ATOMS: atom_id res chain seq x y z
N MET A 1 -6.77 33.60 -8.97
CA MET A 1 -7.06 32.23 -9.38
C MET A 1 -6.38 31.96 -10.70
N LEU A 2 -5.82 30.80 -10.88
CA LEU A 2 -5.26 30.39 -12.16
C LEU A 2 -6.39 30.21 -13.20
N ASP A 3 -6.10 30.44 -14.46
CA ASP A 3 -6.98 30.04 -15.55
C ASP A 3 -6.78 28.56 -15.93
N GLN A 4 -7.60 28.04 -16.81
CA GLN A 4 -7.59 26.62 -17.17
C GLN A 4 -6.25 26.16 -17.78
N GLU A 5 -5.57 26.99 -18.55
CA GLU A 5 -4.26 26.72 -19.12
C GLU A 5 -3.19 26.67 -18.02
N GLN A 6 -3.23 27.63 -17.11
CA GLN A 6 -2.34 27.70 -15.96
C GLN A 6 -2.53 26.53 -15.01
N GLU A 7 -3.76 26.06 -14.78
CA GLU A 7 -4.04 24.86 -13.98
C GLU A 7 -3.45 23.61 -14.61
N LEU A 8 -3.54 23.45 -15.93
CA LEU A 8 -2.91 22.33 -16.64
C LEU A 8 -1.38 22.39 -16.53
N ARG A 9 -0.79 23.56 -16.65
CA ARG A 9 0.65 23.78 -16.46
C ARG A 9 1.07 23.47 -15.04
N PHE A 10 0.29 23.88 -14.04
CA PHE A 10 0.57 23.60 -12.63
C PHE A 10 0.55 22.11 -12.35
N SER A 11 -0.48 21.37 -12.78
CA SER A 11 -0.56 19.93 -12.57
C SER A 11 0.63 19.19 -13.21
N LYS A 12 1.05 19.61 -14.40
CA LYS A 12 2.21 19.07 -15.09
C LYS A 12 3.53 19.39 -14.35
N ALA A 13 3.70 20.64 -13.90
CA ALA A 13 4.87 21.08 -13.14
C ALA A 13 4.95 20.33 -11.79
N ARG A 14 3.82 20.17 -11.09
CA ARG A 14 3.70 19.39 -9.86
C ARG A 14 4.14 17.94 -10.06
N ARG A 15 3.62 17.27 -11.09
CA ARG A 15 4.05 15.91 -11.44
C ARG A 15 5.56 15.85 -11.72
N GLY A 16 6.10 16.82 -12.47
CA GLY A 16 7.53 16.94 -12.76
C GLY A 16 8.37 17.12 -11.49
N ALA A 17 7.95 18.00 -10.59
CA ALA A 17 8.64 18.25 -9.33
C ALA A 17 8.66 17.01 -8.43
N ILE A 18 7.55 16.27 -8.32
CA ILE A 18 7.47 15.02 -7.59
C ILE A 18 8.35 13.94 -8.25
N ALA A 19 8.32 13.85 -9.57
CA ALA A 19 9.09 12.85 -10.33
C ALA A 19 10.60 12.96 -10.09
N ARG A 20 11.13 14.16 -9.84
CA ARG A 20 12.54 14.36 -9.51
C ARG A 20 12.99 13.59 -8.26
N GLU A 21 12.14 13.47 -7.26
CA GLU A 21 12.47 12.70 -6.04
C GLU A 21 12.68 11.22 -6.35
N PHE A 22 12.03 10.73 -7.39
CA PHE A 22 12.10 9.33 -7.84
C PHE A 22 12.95 9.14 -9.10
N ALA A 23 13.80 10.12 -9.46
CA ALA A 23 14.64 10.07 -10.67
C ALA A 23 15.68 8.95 -10.67
N HIS A 24 15.99 8.37 -9.50
CA HIS A 24 16.87 7.22 -9.35
C HIS A 24 16.22 5.89 -9.78
N LEU A 25 14.90 5.86 -9.96
CA LEU A 25 14.17 4.70 -10.47
C LEU A 25 14.22 4.66 -12.00
N ASN A 26 14.10 3.46 -12.58
CA ASN A 26 13.95 3.37 -14.02
C ASN A 26 12.59 3.91 -14.48
N PRO A 27 12.39 4.23 -15.78
CA PRO A 27 11.16 4.89 -16.26
C PRO A 27 9.87 4.14 -15.91
N GLU A 28 9.86 2.80 -16.01
CA GLU A 28 8.67 1.99 -15.69
C GLU A 28 8.37 1.96 -14.20
N GLN A 29 9.40 1.86 -13.37
CA GLN A 29 9.27 1.93 -11.92
C GLN A 29 8.77 3.31 -11.49
N GLN A 30 9.33 4.38 -12.06
CA GLN A 30 8.92 5.75 -11.77
C GLN A 30 7.46 5.99 -12.19
N ARG A 31 7.06 5.54 -13.39
CA ARG A 31 5.69 5.61 -13.86
C ARG A 31 4.71 4.95 -12.88
N ALA A 32 5.07 3.77 -12.38
CA ALA A 32 4.27 3.03 -11.41
C ALA A 32 4.19 3.73 -10.03
N VAL A 33 5.25 4.38 -9.59
CA VAL A 33 5.28 5.15 -8.32
C VAL A 33 4.42 6.39 -8.42
N LEU A 34 4.41 7.07 -9.56
CA LEU A 34 3.68 8.32 -9.78
C LEU A 34 2.19 8.13 -10.08
N ALA A 35 1.77 6.92 -10.52
CA ALA A 35 0.36 6.60 -10.74
C ALA A 35 -0.32 6.30 -9.40
N THR A 36 -1.02 7.26 -8.81
CA THR A 36 -1.64 7.16 -7.48
C THR A 36 -3.12 6.82 -7.53
N GLU A 37 -3.78 7.14 -8.63
CA GLU A 37 -5.21 6.95 -8.81
C GLU A 37 -5.55 5.61 -9.49
N GLY A 38 -6.68 5.03 -9.07
CA GLY A 38 -7.25 3.84 -9.68
C GLY A 38 -6.46 2.54 -9.44
N PRO A 39 -6.97 1.42 -9.95
CA PRO A 39 -6.31 0.13 -9.87
C PRO A 39 -5.09 0.06 -10.78
N LEU A 40 -3.96 -0.42 -10.26
CA LEU A 40 -2.70 -0.56 -10.98
C LEU A 40 -2.20 -2.00 -10.88
N LEU A 41 -2.00 -2.66 -12.02
CA LEU A 41 -1.36 -3.97 -12.11
C LEU A 41 0.07 -3.82 -12.66
N LEU A 42 1.06 -4.32 -11.91
CA LEU A 42 2.46 -4.36 -12.31
C LEU A 42 2.88 -5.78 -12.66
N LEU A 43 3.14 -6.03 -13.93
CA LEU A 43 3.70 -7.30 -14.40
C LEU A 43 5.23 -7.20 -14.40
N ALA A 44 5.86 -7.97 -13.53
CA ALA A 44 7.30 -7.85 -13.32
C ALA A 44 7.91 -9.19 -12.90
N GLY A 45 9.02 -9.57 -13.54
CA GLY A 45 9.78 -10.78 -13.23
C GLY A 45 10.49 -10.76 -11.87
N ALA A 46 11.13 -11.85 -11.50
CA ALA A 46 12.00 -11.90 -10.32
C ALA A 46 13.16 -10.90 -10.47
N GLY A 47 13.54 -10.22 -9.39
CA GLY A 47 14.64 -9.24 -9.42
C GLY A 47 14.33 -7.89 -10.06
N SER A 48 13.15 -7.68 -10.63
CA SER A 48 12.76 -6.42 -11.31
C SER A 48 12.53 -5.21 -10.37
N GLY A 49 12.67 -5.39 -9.07
CA GLY A 49 12.47 -4.32 -8.10
C GLY A 49 11.02 -4.06 -7.67
N LYS A 50 10.10 -5.05 -7.80
CA LYS A 50 8.70 -4.90 -7.37
C LYS A 50 8.53 -4.32 -5.96
N THR A 51 9.30 -4.83 -5.01
CA THR A 51 9.27 -4.32 -3.62
C THR A 51 9.76 -2.88 -3.53
N THR A 52 10.76 -2.50 -4.33
CA THR A 52 11.24 -1.12 -4.41
C THR A 52 10.14 -0.19 -4.89
N VAL A 53 9.44 -0.56 -5.98
CA VAL A 53 8.30 0.21 -6.48
C VAL A 53 7.21 0.35 -5.43
N LEU A 54 6.85 -0.74 -4.74
CA LEU A 54 5.83 -0.71 -3.68
C LEU A 54 6.19 0.27 -2.57
N ILE A 55 7.44 0.23 -2.07
CA ILE A 55 7.90 1.11 -0.99
C ILE A 55 7.90 2.56 -1.44
N HIS A 56 8.43 2.87 -2.64
CA HIS A 56 8.44 4.24 -3.16
C HIS A 56 7.03 4.75 -3.46
N ARG A 57 6.10 3.89 -3.92
CA ARG A 57 4.71 4.26 -4.10
C ARG A 57 4.03 4.61 -2.77
N ILE A 58 4.27 3.83 -1.71
CA ILE A 58 3.80 4.14 -0.36
C ILE A 58 4.38 5.47 0.11
N ALA A 59 5.68 5.70 -0.10
CA ALA A 59 6.34 6.95 0.23
C ALA A 59 5.71 8.15 -0.50
N ASN A 60 5.43 8.01 -1.80
CA ASN A 60 4.74 9.01 -2.61
C ASN A 60 3.34 9.32 -2.05
N LEU A 61 2.55 8.29 -1.78
CA LEU A 61 1.19 8.43 -1.22
C LEU A 61 1.19 9.12 0.14
N MET A 62 2.12 8.78 1.02
CA MET A 62 2.23 9.38 2.36
C MET A 62 2.73 10.83 2.31
N LYS A 63 3.58 11.17 1.34
CA LYS A 63 4.18 12.49 1.24
C LYS A 63 3.32 13.45 0.42
N TYR A 64 2.89 13.02 -0.74
CA TYR A 64 2.22 13.86 -1.73
C TYR A 64 0.76 13.50 -2.00
N GLY A 65 0.29 12.33 -1.52
CA GLY A 65 -1.06 11.84 -1.77
C GLY A 65 -1.33 11.63 -3.25
N ARG A 66 -2.39 12.27 -3.77
CA ARG A 66 -2.76 12.24 -5.19
C ARG A 66 -1.98 13.25 -6.05
N GLY A 67 -1.05 14.01 -5.45
CA GLY A 67 -0.38 15.14 -6.09
C GLY A 67 0.33 14.84 -7.41
N SER A 68 0.85 13.61 -7.59
CA SER A 68 1.55 13.21 -8.83
C SER A 68 0.63 12.84 -9.99
N ASP A 69 -0.65 12.57 -9.76
CA ASP A 69 -1.54 12.00 -10.78
C ASP A 69 -2.86 12.78 -10.95
N SER A 70 -3.32 13.48 -9.92
CA SER A 70 -4.54 14.29 -9.97
C SER A 70 -4.38 15.56 -10.80
N PRO A 71 -5.36 15.94 -11.63
CA PRO A 71 -5.39 17.25 -12.30
C PRO A 71 -5.81 18.38 -11.36
N GLU A 72 -6.34 18.08 -10.18
CA GLU A 72 -6.89 19.07 -9.25
C GLU A 72 -5.84 20.09 -8.80
N VAL A 73 -6.19 21.37 -8.85
CA VAL A 73 -5.34 22.49 -8.39
C VAL A 73 -6.04 23.19 -7.22
N PRO A 74 -5.40 23.31 -6.05
CA PRO A 74 -5.97 24.02 -4.92
C PRO A 74 -6.23 25.51 -5.25
N GLU A 75 -7.37 26.06 -4.85
CA GLU A 75 -7.77 27.46 -5.11
C GLU A 75 -6.75 28.51 -4.63
N ARG A 76 -5.96 28.17 -3.61
CA ARG A 76 -4.92 29.03 -3.01
C ARG A 76 -3.67 29.23 -3.87
N VAL A 77 -3.54 28.48 -4.96
CA VAL A 77 -2.33 28.51 -5.81
C VAL A 77 -2.32 29.79 -6.64
N THR A 78 -1.18 30.46 -6.66
CA THR A 78 -0.93 31.71 -7.38
C THR A 78 -0.07 31.49 -8.64
N GLU A 79 0.01 32.50 -9.51
CA GLU A 79 0.94 32.47 -10.66
C GLU A 79 2.41 32.40 -10.22
N ASP A 80 2.76 32.98 -9.07
CA ASP A 80 4.11 32.89 -8.51
C ASP A 80 4.43 31.44 -8.06
N ASP A 81 3.44 30.72 -7.51
CA ASP A 81 3.58 29.32 -7.17
C ASP A 81 3.73 28.44 -8.41
N LEU A 82 3.00 28.75 -9.48
CA LEU A 82 3.15 28.07 -10.77
C LEU A 82 4.56 28.23 -11.33
N ARG A 83 5.06 29.48 -11.42
CA ARG A 83 6.41 29.77 -11.89
C ARG A 83 7.48 29.08 -11.05
N PHE A 84 7.37 29.18 -9.72
CA PHE A 84 8.26 28.49 -8.81
C PHE A 84 8.29 26.99 -9.07
N LEU A 85 7.12 26.36 -9.24
CA LEU A 85 7.03 24.91 -9.41
C LEU A 85 7.56 24.45 -10.77
N GLU A 86 7.35 25.25 -11.85
CA GLU A 86 7.95 25.00 -13.17
C GLU A 86 9.48 25.05 -13.12
N GLU A 87 10.04 26.08 -12.47
CA GLU A 87 11.48 26.22 -12.27
C GLU A 87 12.07 25.07 -11.44
N TYR A 88 11.37 24.70 -10.35
CA TYR A 88 11.76 23.58 -9.52
C TYR A 88 11.71 22.26 -10.32
N ALA A 89 10.66 22.01 -11.07
CA ALA A 89 10.54 20.84 -11.92
C ALA A 89 11.66 20.74 -12.96
N ALA A 90 12.13 21.86 -13.50
CA ALA A 90 13.22 21.92 -14.46
C ALA A 90 14.60 21.74 -13.83
N SER A 91 14.89 22.44 -12.73
CA SER A 91 16.25 22.54 -12.15
C SER A 91 16.47 21.64 -10.91
N GLY A 92 15.41 21.41 -10.13
CA GLY A 92 15.51 20.81 -8.79
C GLY A 92 16.02 21.78 -7.72
N ALA A 93 16.24 23.04 -8.07
CA ALA A 93 16.71 24.07 -7.17
C ALA A 93 15.54 24.91 -6.65
N GLY A 94 15.56 25.25 -5.35
CA GLY A 94 14.53 26.09 -4.74
C GLY A 94 14.17 25.64 -3.31
N ASP A 95 13.21 26.32 -2.72
CA ASP A 95 12.72 25.97 -1.39
C ASP A 95 11.95 24.64 -1.40
N ARG A 96 12.55 23.66 -0.76
CA ARG A 96 11.99 22.29 -0.67
C ARG A 96 10.70 22.25 0.16
N ALA A 97 10.57 23.08 1.17
CA ALA A 97 9.36 23.13 1.97
C ALA A 97 8.17 23.69 1.18
N ARG A 98 8.42 24.75 0.39
CA ARG A 98 7.42 25.32 -0.54
C ARG A 98 7.04 24.30 -1.60
N GLN A 99 8.02 23.64 -2.22
CA GLN A 99 7.76 22.59 -3.21
C GLN A 99 6.89 21.48 -2.62
N GLU A 100 7.22 20.97 -1.44
CA GLU A 100 6.44 19.92 -0.79
C GLU A 100 5.01 20.39 -0.51
N ALA A 101 4.83 21.60 0.01
CA ALA A 101 3.52 22.17 0.30
C ALA A 101 2.64 22.31 -0.95
N LEU A 102 3.22 22.73 -2.09
CA LEU A 102 2.53 22.87 -3.37
C LEU A 102 2.21 21.52 -4.04
N CYS A 103 3.03 20.51 -3.77
CA CYS A 103 2.88 19.17 -4.35
C CYS A 103 1.89 18.29 -3.57
N ARG A 104 1.56 18.62 -2.33
CA ARG A 104 0.68 17.81 -1.47
C ARG A 104 -0.78 17.98 -1.86
N LEU A 105 -1.43 16.83 -2.11
CA LEU A 105 -2.87 16.74 -2.32
C LEU A 105 -3.38 15.49 -1.61
N GLU A 106 -4.07 15.66 -0.48
CA GLU A 106 -4.62 14.56 0.33
C GLU A 106 -3.62 13.45 0.64
N PRO A 107 -2.51 13.75 1.36
CA PRO A 107 -1.54 12.73 1.74
C PRO A 107 -2.18 11.60 2.53
N ALA A 108 -1.87 10.35 2.17
CA ALA A 108 -2.39 9.18 2.86
C ALA A 108 -1.83 9.09 4.28
N ALA A 109 -2.71 8.95 5.26
CA ALA A 109 -2.28 8.65 6.62
C ALA A 109 -1.75 7.19 6.69
N PRO A 110 -0.67 6.92 7.45
CA PRO A 110 -0.07 5.58 7.48
C PRO A 110 -1.06 4.46 7.81
N TRP A 111 -1.97 4.68 8.75
CA TRP A 111 -2.99 3.71 9.19
C TRP A 111 -4.07 3.43 8.14
N THR A 112 -4.16 4.22 7.06
CA THR A 112 -5.07 3.97 5.92
C THR A 112 -4.44 3.12 4.83
N ILE A 113 -3.16 2.76 4.97
CA ILE A 113 -2.43 1.98 3.98
C ILE A 113 -2.38 0.52 4.42
N LEU A 114 -2.89 -0.37 3.58
CA LEU A 114 -2.81 -1.81 3.74
C LEU A 114 -1.86 -2.39 2.68
N ALA A 115 -0.73 -2.95 3.13
CA ALA A 115 0.27 -3.59 2.29
C ALA A 115 0.34 -5.10 2.60
N ILE A 116 -0.06 -5.93 1.65
CA ILE A 116 -0.21 -7.38 1.85
C ILE A 116 0.88 -8.15 1.11
N THR A 117 1.43 -9.17 1.78
CA THR A 117 2.38 -10.13 1.22
C THR A 117 1.91 -11.56 1.47
N PHE A 118 2.60 -12.55 0.87
CA PHE A 118 2.24 -13.95 1.04
C PHE A 118 2.91 -14.60 2.26
N THR A 119 4.09 -14.15 2.67
CA THR A 119 4.86 -14.78 3.76
C THR A 119 5.18 -13.80 4.88
N ASN A 120 5.28 -14.32 6.11
CA ASN A 120 5.68 -13.53 7.28
C ASN A 120 7.08 -12.92 7.11
N LYS A 121 8.00 -13.64 6.45
CA LYS A 121 9.33 -13.14 6.13
C LYS A 121 9.25 -11.90 5.23
N ALA A 122 8.48 -11.97 4.12
CA ALA A 122 8.31 -10.83 3.22
C ALA A 122 7.60 -9.65 3.90
N ALA A 123 6.63 -9.90 4.79
CA ALA A 123 5.98 -8.86 5.58
C ALA A 123 6.97 -8.17 6.54
N GLY A 124 7.85 -8.93 7.20
CA GLY A 124 8.92 -8.41 8.04
C GLY A 124 9.90 -7.53 7.25
N GLU A 125 10.42 -8.04 6.14
CA GLU A 125 11.32 -7.29 5.26
C GLU A 125 10.68 -6.00 4.71
N LEU A 126 9.39 -6.05 4.38
CA LEU A 126 8.65 -4.86 3.94
C LEU A 126 8.56 -3.80 5.03
N LYS A 127 8.22 -4.20 6.27
CA LYS A 127 8.18 -3.29 7.43
C LYS A 127 9.53 -2.63 7.69
N GLU A 128 10.60 -3.41 7.74
CA GLU A 128 11.95 -2.89 7.96
C GLU A 128 12.37 -1.87 6.89
N ARG A 129 12.05 -2.15 5.62
CA ARG A 129 12.37 -1.23 4.52
C ARG A 129 11.54 0.04 4.58
N LEU A 130 10.24 -0.07 4.93
CA LEU A 130 9.36 1.09 5.13
C LEU A 130 9.85 1.95 6.30
N GLU A 131 10.21 1.35 7.45
CA GLU A 131 10.76 2.09 8.59
C GLU A 131 12.08 2.78 8.26
N ARG A 132 12.96 2.14 7.49
CA ARG A 132 14.24 2.73 7.05
C ARG A 132 14.04 3.95 6.17
N MET A 133 13.02 3.93 5.31
CA MET A 133 12.75 5.01 4.35
C MET A 133 11.89 6.14 4.95
N LEU A 134 10.87 5.81 5.73
CA LEU A 134 9.83 6.73 6.19
C LEU A 134 9.93 7.07 7.67
N GLY A 135 10.86 6.43 8.37
CA GLY A 135 11.06 6.59 9.81
C GLY A 135 9.94 5.94 10.64
N PRO A 136 9.82 6.34 11.94
CA PRO A 136 8.89 5.70 12.89
C PRO A 136 7.42 5.71 12.48
N ARG A 137 7.00 6.69 11.65
CA ARG A 137 5.62 6.78 11.15
C ARG A 137 5.21 5.57 10.29
N ALA A 138 6.18 4.86 9.71
CA ALA A 138 5.90 3.65 8.94
C ALA A 138 5.34 2.50 9.78
N ARG A 139 5.49 2.52 11.10
CA ARG A 139 4.95 1.49 12.01
C ARG A 139 3.44 1.42 12.01
N ASP A 140 2.78 2.54 11.69
CA ASP A 140 1.33 2.62 11.61
C ASP A 140 0.77 2.06 10.30
N ILE A 141 1.64 1.77 9.31
CA ILE A 141 1.26 1.11 8.06
C ILE A 141 0.87 -0.34 8.36
N TRP A 142 -0.28 -0.75 7.87
CA TRP A 142 -0.75 -2.10 8.05
C TRP A 142 -0.09 -3.04 7.03
N ALA A 143 1.20 -3.38 7.26
CA ALA A 143 1.95 -4.33 6.46
C ALA A 143 1.89 -5.72 7.09
N SER A 144 1.30 -6.71 6.39
CA SER A 144 1.09 -8.06 6.93
C SER A 144 0.89 -9.11 5.83
N THR A 145 0.73 -10.38 6.22
CA THR A 145 0.25 -11.41 5.29
C THR A 145 -1.28 -11.31 5.13
N PHE A 146 -1.80 -11.92 4.05
CA PHE A 146 -3.25 -12.05 3.84
C PHE A 146 -3.96 -12.62 5.07
N HIS A 147 -3.47 -13.73 5.58
CA HIS A 147 -4.07 -14.39 6.75
C HIS A 147 -4.09 -13.46 7.96
N SER A 148 -2.99 -12.80 8.27
CA SER A 148 -2.93 -11.86 9.40
C SER A 148 -3.86 -10.65 9.22
N ALA A 149 -3.97 -10.13 8.00
CA ALA A 149 -4.91 -9.05 7.68
C ALA A 149 -6.36 -9.51 7.86
N CYS A 150 -6.73 -10.67 7.32
CA CYS A 150 -8.06 -11.24 7.45
C CYS A 150 -8.43 -11.51 8.93
N VAL A 151 -7.52 -12.09 9.71
CA VAL A 151 -7.74 -12.32 11.15
C VAL A 151 -8.03 -11.00 11.87
N ARG A 152 -7.27 -9.94 11.59
CA ARG A 152 -7.48 -8.64 12.23
C ARG A 152 -8.83 -8.02 11.84
N ILE A 153 -9.26 -8.15 10.58
CA ILE A 153 -10.57 -7.69 10.12
C ILE A 153 -11.67 -8.50 10.81
N LEU A 154 -11.56 -9.82 10.81
CA LEU A 154 -12.55 -10.71 11.41
C LEU A 154 -12.66 -10.50 12.93
N ARG A 155 -11.54 -10.31 13.64
CA ARG A 155 -11.60 -9.99 15.08
C ARG A 155 -12.38 -8.73 15.42
N ARG A 156 -12.45 -7.79 14.49
CA ARG A 156 -13.18 -6.54 14.65
C ARG A 156 -14.67 -6.64 14.24
N ASP A 157 -14.96 -7.37 13.19
CA ASP A 157 -16.26 -7.25 12.50
C ASP A 157 -17.01 -8.58 12.35
N ILE A 158 -16.51 -9.71 12.87
CA ILE A 158 -17.12 -11.05 12.66
C ILE A 158 -18.46 -11.24 13.38
N ASP A 159 -18.71 -10.46 14.42
CA ASP A 159 -20.01 -10.43 15.11
C ASP A 159 -21.16 -10.07 14.17
N LYS A 160 -20.91 -9.27 13.14
CA LYS A 160 -21.87 -8.94 12.08
C LYS A 160 -22.31 -10.17 11.26
N LEU A 161 -21.53 -11.24 11.30
CA LEU A 161 -21.83 -12.53 10.67
C LEU A 161 -22.37 -13.58 11.66
N GLY A 162 -22.63 -13.17 12.92
CA GLY A 162 -23.17 -14.05 13.96
C GLY A 162 -22.14 -14.95 14.65
N PHE A 163 -20.85 -14.72 14.47
CA PHE A 163 -19.78 -15.45 15.15
C PHE A 163 -19.15 -14.63 16.27
N PRO A 164 -18.67 -15.25 17.35
CA PRO A 164 -17.98 -14.55 18.42
C PRO A 164 -16.61 -14.04 17.96
N SER A 165 -16.22 -12.85 18.36
CA SER A 165 -14.89 -12.28 18.06
C SER A 165 -13.74 -13.06 18.70
N SER A 166 -14.05 -13.91 19.71
CA SER A 166 -13.12 -14.82 20.38
C SER A 166 -12.88 -16.15 19.65
N PHE A 167 -13.25 -16.25 18.35
CA PHE A 167 -13.09 -17.48 17.57
C PHE A 167 -11.64 -18.00 17.59
N THR A 168 -11.51 -19.33 17.55
CA THR A 168 -10.23 -20.03 17.46
C THR A 168 -9.82 -20.18 15.99
N ILE A 169 -8.54 -20.03 15.71
CA ILE A 169 -7.97 -20.29 14.40
C ILE A 169 -7.33 -21.66 14.46
N TYR A 170 -7.82 -22.58 13.65
CA TYR A 170 -7.24 -23.91 13.52
C TYR A 170 -6.18 -23.93 12.42
N ASP A 171 -5.03 -24.49 12.72
CA ASP A 171 -4.08 -24.92 11.71
C ASP A 171 -4.48 -26.28 11.10
N THR A 172 -3.66 -26.80 10.21
CA THR A 172 -3.91 -28.09 9.54
C THR A 172 -3.94 -29.24 10.53
N ASP A 173 -3.09 -29.21 11.56
CA ASP A 173 -2.98 -30.29 12.54
C ASP A 173 -4.15 -30.23 13.53
N ASP A 174 -4.58 -29.03 13.93
CA ASP A 174 -5.77 -28.84 14.74
C ASP A 174 -7.02 -29.33 14.00
N SER A 175 -7.16 -28.98 12.73
CA SER A 175 -8.30 -29.41 11.88
C SER A 175 -8.33 -30.93 11.74
N LEU A 176 -7.15 -31.57 11.56
CA LEU A 176 -7.04 -33.04 11.50
C LEU A 176 -7.39 -33.70 12.82
N ARG A 177 -7.02 -33.10 13.94
CA ARG A 177 -7.36 -33.63 15.28
C ARG A 177 -8.86 -33.61 15.51
N VAL A 178 -9.49 -32.44 15.26
CA VAL A 178 -10.97 -32.31 15.38
C VAL A 178 -11.68 -33.30 14.46
N MET A 179 -11.22 -33.45 13.20
CA MET A 179 -11.83 -34.43 12.29
C MET A 179 -11.70 -35.88 12.80
N LYS A 180 -10.56 -36.27 13.36
CA LYS A 180 -10.42 -37.58 14.00
C LYS A 180 -11.40 -37.78 15.15
N ASP A 181 -11.56 -36.79 16.00
CA ASP A 181 -12.48 -36.87 17.12
C ASP A 181 -13.93 -36.99 16.63
N CYS A 182 -14.33 -36.22 15.62
CA CYS A 182 -15.66 -36.32 14.99
C CYS A 182 -15.91 -37.71 14.38
N ILE A 183 -14.94 -38.29 13.64
CA ILE A 183 -15.06 -39.62 13.03
C ILE A 183 -15.24 -40.69 14.13
N LYS A 184 -14.47 -40.58 15.22
CA LYS A 184 -14.56 -41.48 16.36
C LYS A 184 -15.90 -41.35 17.10
N GLU A 185 -16.38 -40.15 17.36
CA GLU A 185 -17.67 -39.90 18.01
C GLU A 185 -18.84 -40.42 17.21
N LEU A 186 -18.77 -40.36 15.88
CA LEU A 186 -19.77 -40.91 14.97
C LEU A 186 -19.66 -42.44 14.78
N GLY A 187 -18.68 -43.08 15.41
CA GLY A 187 -18.47 -44.53 15.32
C GLY A 187 -17.94 -45.04 13.99
N PHE A 188 -17.37 -44.17 13.18
CA PHE A 188 -16.76 -44.56 11.89
C PHE A 188 -15.33 -45.06 12.09
N ASP A 189 -14.89 -45.97 11.20
CA ASP A 189 -13.53 -46.44 11.16
C ASP A 189 -12.63 -45.43 10.40
N ASP A 190 -11.58 -44.95 11.04
CA ASP A 190 -10.63 -43.99 10.47
C ASP A 190 -9.82 -44.55 9.30
N LYS A 191 -9.79 -45.89 9.12
CA LYS A 191 -9.21 -46.53 7.94
C LYS A 191 -10.14 -46.43 6.72
N GLN A 192 -11.44 -46.49 6.94
CA GLN A 192 -12.43 -46.32 5.87
C GLN A 192 -12.66 -44.85 5.54
N PHE A 193 -12.60 -44.00 6.56
CA PHE A 193 -12.77 -42.54 6.47
C PHE A 193 -11.51 -41.81 6.96
N PRO A 194 -10.40 -41.83 6.18
CA PRO A 194 -9.16 -41.17 6.61
C PRO A 194 -9.43 -39.65 6.81
N PRO A 195 -9.09 -39.07 7.97
CA PRO A 195 -9.36 -37.68 8.30
C PRO A 195 -8.90 -36.67 7.26
N ARG A 196 -7.74 -36.92 6.64
CA ARG A 196 -7.22 -36.06 5.54
C ARG A 196 -8.08 -36.09 4.30
N SER A 197 -8.66 -37.26 3.96
CA SER A 197 -9.53 -37.39 2.78
C SER A 197 -10.92 -36.80 3.01
N VAL A 198 -11.38 -36.74 4.26
CA VAL A 198 -12.66 -36.11 4.62
C VAL A 198 -12.54 -34.58 4.64
N LEU A 199 -11.35 -34.06 4.94
CA LEU A 199 -11.07 -32.60 4.93
C LEU A 199 -10.74 -32.03 3.55
N SER A 200 -10.43 -32.84 2.55
CA SER A 200 -10.08 -32.40 1.20
C SER A 200 -11.32 -32.18 0.35
#